data_660c2881dbdb9e61b30fdd514bac65f5
#
_entry.id   660c2881dbdb9e61b30fdd514bac65f5
#
_cell.length_a   1.000
_cell.length_b   1.000
_cell.length_c   1.000
_cell.angle_alpha   90.00
_cell.angle_beta   90.00
_cell.angle_gamma   90.00
#
_symmetry.space_group_name_H-M   'P 1'
#
loop_
_entity.id
_entity.type
_entity.pdbx_description
1 polymer ?
#
loop_
_entity_poly.entity_id
_entity_poly.type
_entity_poly.pdbx_seq_one_letter_code
_entity_poly.pdbx_strand_id
1 'polypeptide(L)'
;MNQGHIEKRTFPVLGMSCAACAARVDKTLNGQPGVRTASVNYAAATATVEYDTAQCSPEQLKAALQAAGYDLLVGDDRKQLEDRAEQAHDEKYRRLRQRTVWAIILALPVAVIGMFFMHMPYADLISWALSTPVVLWLGRDFHRNAWRQLRHGTANMDTLVSNSTLIAYVFSLFNMLFPEFWTARGVEPHVYFEAASVIIAFILLGRLLEEKAKGNTSSAIRKLMGLQPKTVTVITGSSSERIVPIEQIRPGDIILVKPGERIAVDGIVTEGSSYVDESMLSGEPVAVAKQKDAKVFAGTINQKGSFRFSAEKVGTDTLLAKIIHMVQDAQGSKAPVQQLVDRIAAIFVPVIIGIAVLSFVAWILLDGQNGFTHGLLALVTVLIIACPCALGLATPTAIMVGIGKGAERGILIKDAESLEIAKKIDTVVLDKTGTVT
;
A
#
# COMPACT_ATOMS: atom_id res chain seq x y z
N MET A 1 17.84 -6.32 -38.12
CA MET A 1 17.11 -7.11 -37.09
C MET A 1 17.36 -6.43 -35.75
N ASN A 2 16.38 -5.67 -35.26
CA ASN A 2 16.49 -5.03 -33.94
C ASN A 2 16.56 -6.14 -32.90
N GLN A 3 17.71 -6.28 -32.25
CA GLN A 3 17.83 -7.14 -31.08
C GLN A 3 16.96 -6.52 -29.99
N GLY A 4 15.84 -7.15 -29.65
CA GLY A 4 14.97 -6.72 -28.58
C GLY A 4 15.77 -6.60 -27.29
N HIS A 5 15.79 -5.40 -26.72
CA HIS A 5 16.49 -5.14 -25.46
C HIS A 5 15.49 -5.39 -24.34
N ILE A 6 15.79 -6.36 -23.47
CA ILE A 6 14.98 -6.62 -22.30
C ILE A 6 15.27 -5.52 -21.28
N GLU A 7 14.25 -4.76 -20.94
CA GLU A 7 14.32 -3.72 -19.93
C GLU A 7 13.52 -4.13 -18.69
N LYS A 8 14.11 -3.95 -17.51
CA LYS A 8 13.41 -4.09 -16.22
C LYS A 8 13.20 -2.71 -15.63
N ARG A 9 11.94 -2.28 -15.52
CA ARG A 9 11.59 -0.94 -15.02
C ARG A 9 10.47 -0.99 -14.00
N THR A 10 10.55 -0.11 -12.98
CA THR A 10 9.53 0.03 -11.95
C THR A 10 8.73 1.32 -12.19
N PHE A 11 7.41 1.17 -12.23
CA PHE A 11 6.46 2.26 -12.49
C PHE A 11 5.54 2.45 -11.28
N PRO A 12 5.24 3.68 -10.86
CA PRO A 12 4.15 3.93 -9.91
C PRO A 12 2.79 3.60 -10.53
N VAL A 13 1.93 2.95 -9.76
CA VAL A 13 0.57 2.55 -10.17
C VAL A 13 -0.46 3.27 -9.31
N LEU A 14 -1.39 3.97 -9.93
CA LEU A 14 -2.48 4.66 -9.25
C LEU A 14 -3.78 3.86 -9.33
N GLY A 15 -4.66 4.06 -8.33
CA GLY A 15 -6.00 3.46 -8.31
C GLY A 15 -6.10 2.11 -7.60
N MET A 16 -5.00 1.51 -7.14
CA MET A 16 -5.06 0.29 -6.32
C MET A 16 -5.59 0.62 -4.92
N SER A 17 -6.70 -0.01 -4.53
CA SER A 17 -7.34 0.17 -3.22
C SER A 17 -7.31 -1.07 -2.33
N CYS A 18 -6.88 -2.22 -2.85
CA CYS A 18 -6.81 -3.48 -2.11
C CYS A 18 -5.85 -4.48 -2.77
N ALA A 19 -5.50 -5.55 -2.06
CA ALA A 19 -4.62 -6.61 -2.58
C ALA A 19 -5.19 -7.30 -3.85
N ALA A 20 -6.52 -7.45 -3.94
CA ALA A 20 -7.18 -7.97 -5.14
C ALA A 20 -7.00 -7.05 -6.36
N CYS A 21 -6.93 -5.73 -6.13
CA CYS A 21 -6.59 -4.76 -7.18
C CYS A 21 -5.17 -4.97 -7.69
N ALA A 22 -4.21 -5.15 -6.77
CA ALA A 22 -2.82 -5.42 -7.13
C ALA A 22 -2.68 -6.75 -7.91
N ALA A 23 -3.38 -7.81 -7.50
CA ALA A 23 -3.40 -9.07 -8.23
C ALA A 23 -3.99 -8.92 -9.65
N ARG A 24 -4.97 -8.02 -9.83
CA ARG A 24 -5.53 -7.72 -11.14
C ARG A 24 -4.57 -6.94 -12.02
N VAL A 25 -3.91 -5.92 -11.46
CA VAL A 25 -2.85 -5.16 -12.16
C VAL A 25 -1.74 -6.13 -12.59
N ASP A 26 -1.29 -7.00 -11.70
CA ASP A 26 -0.29 -8.04 -11.95
C ASP A 26 -0.70 -8.94 -13.12
N LYS A 27 -1.91 -9.50 -13.07
CA LYS A 27 -2.46 -10.35 -14.15
C LYS A 27 -2.58 -9.59 -15.48
N THR A 28 -2.99 -8.31 -15.44
CA THR A 28 -3.15 -7.49 -16.64
C THR A 28 -1.80 -7.21 -17.29
N LEU A 29 -0.78 -6.89 -16.51
CA LEU A 29 0.58 -6.64 -17.01
C LEU A 29 1.23 -7.91 -17.56
N ASN A 30 1.15 -9.03 -16.83
CA ASN A 30 1.69 -10.32 -17.28
C ASN A 30 0.98 -10.87 -18.53
N GLY A 31 -0.24 -10.41 -18.82
CA GLY A 31 -0.99 -10.76 -20.02
C GLY A 31 -0.65 -9.93 -21.25
N GLN A 32 0.23 -8.92 -21.16
CA GLN A 32 0.57 -8.10 -22.31
C GLN A 32 1.64 -8.73 -23.20
N PRO A 33 1.51 -8.62 -24.53
CA PRO A 33 2.55 -9.08 -25.45
C PRO A 33 3.88 -8.38 -25.16
N GLY A 34 4.98 -9.12 -25.18
CA GLY A 34 6.32 -8.58 -24.90
C GLY A 34 6.68 -8.45 -23.43
N VAL A 35 5.77 -8.67 -22.48
CA VAL A 35 6.08 -8.74 -21.05
C VAL A 35 6.55 -10.15 -20.69
N ARG A 36 7.73 -10.25 -20.08
CA ARG A 36 8.27 -11.51 -19.55
C ARG A 36 7.75 -11.81 -18.16
N THR A 37 7.91 -10.83 -17.29
CA THR A 37 7.44 -10.91 -15.90
C THR A 37 7.00 -9.53 -15.43
N ALA A 38 5.91 -9.49 -14.70
CA ALA A 38 5.50 -8.31 -13.95
C ALA A 38 5.23 -8.71 -12.50
N SER A 39 5.62 -7.86 -11.57
CA SER A 39 5.36 -8.00 -10.15
C SER A 39 4.83 -6.70 -9.59
N VAL A 40 3.71 -6.76 -8.89
CA VAL A 40 3.01 -5.58 -8.37
C VAL A 40 3.14 -5.48 -6.87
N ASN A 41 3.70 -4.37 -6.42
CA ASN A 41 3.80 -4.00 -5.02
C ASN A 41 2.61 -3.13 -4.61
N TYR A 42 1.63 -3.72 -3.91
CA TYR A 42 0.47 -2.98 -3.43
C TYR A 42 0.83 -1.91 -2.39
N ALA A 43 1.82 -2.20 -1.54
CA ALA A 43 2.20 -1.34 -0.43
C ALA A 43 2.95 -0.08 -0.90
N ALA A 44 3.89 -0.25 -1.82
CA ALA A 44 4.63 0.84 -2.44
C ALA A 44 3.84 1.49 -3.59
N ALA A 45 2.69 0.92 -3.97
CA ALA A 45 1.91 1.32 -5.13
C ALA A 45 2.73 1.34 -6.44
N THR A 46 3.57 0.31 -6.66
CA THR A 46 4.45 0.19 -7.83
C THR A 46 4.25 -1.12 -8.56
N ALA A 47 4.59 -1.16 -9.85
CA ALA A 47 4.72 -2.36 -10.65
C ALA A 47 6.11 -2.41 -11.26
N THR A 48 6.83 -3.51 -11.03
CA THR A 48 8.11 -3.79 -11.69
C THR A 48 7.82 -4.71 -12.86
N VAL A 49 8.17 -4.27 -14.07
CA VAL A 49 7.88 -4.99 -15.31
C VAL A 49 9.19 -5.24 -16.06
N GLU A 50 9.40 -6.48 -16.44
CA GLU A 50 10.46 -6.90 -17.35
C GLU A 50 9.85 -7.16 -18.72
N TYR A 51 10.21 -6.36 -19.71
CA TYR A 51 9.58 -6.36 -21.02
C TYR A 51 10.57 -6.16 -22.15
N ASP A 52 10.22 -6.65 -23.34
CA ASP A 52 10.97 -6.46 -24.58
C ASP A 52 10.57 -5.13 -25.21
N THR A 53 11.50 -4.18 -25.25
CA THR A 53 11.29 -2.83 -25.80
C THR A 53 10.92 -2.83 -27.30
N ALA A 54 11.21 -3.92 -28.02
CA ALA A 54 10.81 -4.06 -29.43
C ALA A 54 9.34 -4.45 -29.61
N GLN A 55 8.72 -5.04 -28.57
CA GLN A 55 7.35 -5.57 -28.64
C GLN A 55 6.35 -4.80 -27.76
N CYS A 56 6.82 -4.15 -26.69
CA CYS A 56 5.99 -3.47 -25.72
C CYS A 56 6.60 -2.14 -25.30
N SER A 57 5.81 -1.09 -25.30
CA SER A 57 6.21 0.22 -24.77
C SER A 57 5.55 0.52 -23.42
N PRO A 58 6.13 1.39 -22.59
CA PRO A 58 5.51 1.85 -21.34
C PRO A 58 4.10 2.43 -21.53
N GLU A 59 3.86 3.10 -22.65
CA GLU A 59 2.55 3.69 -23.00
C GLU A 59 1.50 2.60 -23.27
N GLN A 60 1.89 1.49 -23.87
CA GLN A 60 0.99 0.33 -24.08
C GLN A 60 0.63 -0.32 -22.75
N LEU A 61 1.60 -0.48 -21.83
CA LEU A 61 1.35 -0.97 -20.48
C LEU A 61 0.37 -0.05 -19.74
N LYS A 62 0.56 1.28 -19.87
CA LYS A 62 -0.34 2.28 -19.31
C LYS A 62 -1.75 2.15 -19.89
N ALA A 63 -1.90 2.05 -21.20
CA ALA A 63 -3.20 1.89 -21.85
C ALA A 63 -3.93 0.62 -21.40
N ALA A 64 -3.21 -0.50 -21.27
CA ALA A 64 -3.76 -1.75 -20.77
C ALA A 64 -4.28 -1.64 -19.32
N LEU A 65 -3.54 -0.93 -18.46
CA LEU A 65 -3.97 -0.70 -17.09
C LEU A 65 -5.13 0.30 -16.99
N GLN A 66 -5.17 1.32 -17.84
CA GLN A 66 -6.30 2.25 -17.90
C GLN A 66 -7.59 1.55 -18.33
N ALA A 67 -7.53 0.62 -19.28
CA ALA A 67 -8.67 -0.23 -19.64
C ALA A 67 -9.15 -1.11 -18.48
N ALA A 68 -8.24 -1.53 -17.60
CA ALA A 68 -8.57 -2.28 -16.39
C ALA A 68 -9.04 -1.38 -15.21
N GLY A 69 -9.02 -0.05 -15.37
CA GLY A 69 -9.47 0.94 -14.38
C GLY A 69 -8.38 1.41 -13.40
N TYR A 70 -7.10 1.21 -13.76
CA TYR A 70 -5.92 1.69 -13.02
C TYR A 70 -5.12 2.64 -13.89
N ASP A 71 -4.15 3.36 -13.31
CA ASP A 71 -3.25 4.19 -14.10
C ASP A 71 -1.78 3.87 -13.80
N LEU A 72 -0.93 3.92 -14.82
CA LEU A 72 0.51 3.74 -14.74
C LEU A 72 1.19 5.08 -15.01
N LEU A 73 2.00 5.56 -14.07
CA LEU A 73 2.77 6.77 -14.30
C LEU A 73 4.00 6.43 -15.14
N VAL A 74 4.00 6.95 -16.37
CA VAL A 74 5.08 6.77 -17.35
C VAL A 74 5.78 8.10 -17.56
N GLY A 75 7.10 8.08 -17.62
CA GLY A 75 7.95 9.24 -17.87
C GLY A 75 9.43 8.89 -17.72
N ASP A 76 10.32 9.72 -18.25
CA ASP A 76 11.77 9.51 -18.20
C ASP A 76 12.41 10.12 -16.95
N ASP A 77 11.76 11.13 -16.36
CA ASP A 77 12.24 11.76 -15.12
C ASP A 77 11.66 11.04 -13.89
N ARG A 78 12.47 10.17 -13.30
CA ARG A 78 12.15 9.38 -12.12
C ARG A 78 11.68 10.26 -10.95
N LYS A 79 12.32 11.41 -10.75
CA LYS A 79 11.99 12.31 -9.64
C LYS A 79 10.60 12.93 -9.82
N GLN A 80 10.25 13.35 -11.04
CA GLN A 80 8.90 13.86 -11.32
C GLN A 80 7.83 12.78 -11.15
N LEU A 81 8.13 11.53 -11.48
CA LEU A 81 7.21 10.40 -11.26
C LEU A 81 7.01 10.12 -9.77
N GLU A 82 8.08 10.15 -8.98
CA GLU A 82 8.03 9.97 -7.53
C GLU A 82 7.25 11.11 -6.87
N ASP A 83 7.51 12.37 -7.24
CA ASP A 83 6.79 13.54 -6.72
C ASP A 83 5.28 13.50 -7.06
N ARG A 84 4.92 13.09 -8.28
CA ARG A 84 3.51 12.90 -8.69
C ARG A 84 2.83 11.77 -7.93
N ALA A 85 3.53 10.67 -7.72
CA ALA A 85 3.02 9.54 -6.93
C ALA A 85 2.77 9.94 -5.47
N GLU A 86 3.69 10.72 -4.88
CA GLU A 86 3.55 11.25 -3.52
C GLU A 86 2.38 12.23 -3.41
N GLN A 87 2.26 13.17 -4.33
CA GLN A 87 1.12 14.10 -4.36
C GLN A 87 -0.21 13.37 -4.48
N ALA A 88 -0.29 12.36 -5.36
CA ALA A 88 -1.48 11.54 -5.51
C ALA A 88 -1.81 10.75 -4.24
N HIS A 89 -0.80 10.23 -3.53
CA HIS A 89 -0.96 9.55 -2.25
C HIS A 89 -1.47 10.50 -1.16
N ASP A 90 -0.87 11.67 -1.03
CA ASP A 90 -1.26 12.69 -0.04
C ASP A 90 -2.68 13.21 -0.28
N GLU A 91 -3.05 13.45 -1.53
CA GLU A 91 -4.43 13.81 -1.87
C GLU A 91 -5.42 12.70 -1.51
N LYS A 92 -5.08 11.45 -1.84
CA LYS A 92 -5.89 10.28 -1.49
C LYS A 92 -6.07 10.17 0.02
N TYR A 93 -4.98 10.30 0.80
CA TYR A 93 -5.00 10.27 2.26
C TYR A 93 -5.87 11.40 2.83
N ARG A 94 -5.71 12.64 2.36
CA ARG A 94 -6.52 13.80 2.81
C ARG A 94 -8.01 13.58 2.52
N ARG A 95 -8.35 13.13 1.31
CA ARG A 95 -9.74 12.83 0.92
C ARG A 95 -10.32 11.70 1.78
N LEU A 96 -9.55 10.64 2.00
CA LEU A 96 -9.98 9.52 2.84
C LEU A 96 -10.19 9.95 4.29
N ARG A 97 -9.28 10.76 4.86
CA ARG A 97 -9.39 11.32 6.20
C ARG A 97 -10.66 12.16 6.36
N GLN A 98 -10.91 13.08 5.42
CA GLN A 98 -12.12 13.91 5.46
C GLN A 98 -13.39 13.05 5.42
N ARG A 99 -13.46 12.08 4.52
CA ARG A 99 -14.61 11.16 4.40
C ARG A 99 -14.80 10.34 5.67
N THR A 100 -13.74 9.82 6.26
CA THR A 100 -13.78 9.06 7.51
C THR A 100 -14.31 9.91 8.67
N VAL A 101 -13.79 11.13 8.82
CA VAL A 101 -14.22 12.05 9.88
C VAL A 101 -15.72 12.37 9.73
N TRP A 102 -16.16 12.71 8.53
CA TRP A 102 -17.59 12.98 8.28
C TRP A 102 -18.47 11.73 8.49
N ALA A 103 -17.99 10.55 8.08
CA ALA A 103 -18.73 9.31 8.31
C ALA A 103 -18.90 9.03 9.80
N ILE A 104 -17.88 9.25 10.63
CA ILE A 104 -17.96 9.06 12.08
C ILE A 104 -18.89 10.11 12.70
N ILE A 105 -18.77 11.38 12.33
CA ILE A 105 -19.62 12.47 12.86
C ILE A 105 -21.10 12.20 12.56
N LEU A 106 -21.43 11.68 11.38
CA LEU A 106 -22.80 11.39 10.99
C LEU A 106 -23.31 10.04 11.53
N ALA A 107 -22.46 9.01 11.58
CA ALA A 107 -22.84 7.68 12.03
C ALA A 107 -23.01 7.60 13.56
N LEU A 108 -22.23 8.38 14.32
CA LEU A 108 -22.30 8.35 15.79
C LEU A 108 -23.68 8.73 16.34
N PRO A 109 -24.32 9.85 15.92
CA PRO A 109 -25.69 10.15 16.35
C PRO A 109 -26.69 9.07 15.92
N VAL A 110 -26.57 8.51 14.70
CA VAL A 110 -27.44 7.44 14.22
C VAL A 110 -27.34 6.21 15.11
N ALA A 111 -26.10 5.82 15.49
CA ALA A 111 -25.85 4.72 16.41
C ALA A 111 -26.45 4.96 17.80
N VAL A 112 -26.29 6.18 18.34
CA VAL A 112 -26.85 6.56 19.64
C VAL A 112 -28.39 6.52 19.61
N ILE A 113 -29.02 7.04 18.56
CA ILE A 113 -30.46 7.01 18.38
C ILE A 113 -30.94 5.56 18.29
N GLY A 114 -30.33 4.73 17.44
CA GLY A 114 -30.71 3.33 17.25
C GLY A 114 -30.53 2.45 18.50
N MET A 115 -29.56 2.78 19.38
CA MET A 115 -29.31 2.00 20.60
C MET A 115 -30.11 2.46 21.81
N PHE A 116 -30.34 3.77 21.97
CA PHE A 116 -30.88 4.33 23.21
C PHE A 116 -32.20 5.09 23.04
N PHE A 117 -32.52 5.54 21.83
CA PHE A 117 -33.66 6.45 21.57
C PHE A 117 -34.54 5.97 20.42
N MET A 118 -34.71 4.66 20.25
CA MET A 118 -35.53 4.07 19.17
C MET A 118 -36.99 4.55 19.19
N HIS A 119 -37.54 4.82 20.37
CA HIS A 119 -38.93 5.27 20.53
C HIS A 119 -39.12 6.79 20.53
N MET A 120 -38.06 7.57 20.26
CA MET A 120 -38.16 9.02 20.18
C MET A 120 -38.99 9.42 18.93
N PRO A 121 -39.87 10.41 19.02
CA PRO A 121 -40.61 10.89 17.85
C PRO A 121 -39.61 11.35 16.76
N TYR A 122 -39.83 10.92 15.52
CA TYR A 122 -39.01 11.19 14.37
C TYR A 122 -37.60 10.52 14.37
N ALA A 123 -37.33 9.57 15.28
CA ALA A 123 -36.04 8.87 15.35
C ALA A 123 -35.63 8.25 14.01
N ASP A 124 -36.57 7.57 13.34
CA ASP A 124 -36.31 6.94 12.04
C ASP A 124 -36.04 7.96 10.94
N LEU A 125 -36.73 9.09 10.93
CA LEU A 125 -36.53 10.16 9.95
C LEU A 125 -35.15 10.81 10.12
N ILE A 126 -34.74 11.09 11.37
CA ILE A 126 -33.43 11.64 11.70
C ILE A 126 -32.35 10.65 11.31
N SER A 127 -32.51 9.38 11.67
CA SER A 127 -31.58 8.30 11.34
C SER A 127 -31.43 8.11 9.83
N TRP A 128 -32.54 8.15 9.09
CA TRP A 128 -32.53 8.13 7.63
C TRP A 128 -31.76 9.33 7.03
N ALA A 129 -32.08 10.55 7.48
CA ALA A 129 -31.45 11.77 6.95
C ALA A 129 -29.93 11.79 7.18
N LEU A 130 -29.46 11.31 8.33
CA LEU A 130 -28.03 11.23 8.66
C LEU A 130 -27.32 10.04 8.01
N SER A 131 -28.00 8.90 7.86
CA SER A 131 -27.41 7.70 7.25
C SER A 131 -27.30 7.81 5.73
N THR A 132 -28.21 8.51 5.07
CA THR A 132 -28.23 8.68 3.61
C THR A 132 -26.89 9.19 3.06
N PRO A 133 -26.33 10.31 3.53
CA PRO A 133 -25.02 10.77 3.06
C PRO A 133 -23.89 9.80 3.41
N VAL A 134 -23.96 9.07 4.53
CA VAL A 134 -22.95 8.07 4.89
C VAL A 134 -22.97 6.91 3.92
N VAL A 135 -24.13 6.31 3.67
CA VAL A 135 -24.25 5.13 2.82
C VAL A 135 -24.02 5.47 1.35
N LEU A 136 -24.72 6.48 0.82
CA LEU A 136 -24.72 6.74 -0.64
C LEU A 136 -23.54 7.59 -1.10
N TRP A 137 -23.09 8.57 -0.32
CA TRP A 137 -22.00 9.46 -0.74
C TRP A 137 -20.65 9.05 -0.18
N LEU A 138 -20.50 8.92 1.14
CA LEU A 138 -19.24 8.57 1.76
C LEU A 138 -18.87 7.11 1.46
N GLY A 139 -19.87 6.21 1.34
CA GLY A 139 -19.72 4.81 0.95
C GLY A 139 -19.62 4.54 -0.56
N ARG A 140 -19.74 5.56 -1.41
CA ARG A 140 -19.83 5.39 -2.88
C ARG A 140 -18.73 4.55 -3.54
N ASP A 141 -17.52 4.57 -2.99
CA ASP A 141 -16.40 3.84 -3.58
C ASP A 141 -16.56 2.33 -3.39
N PHE A 142 -17.17 1.89 -2.27
CA PHE A 142 -17.52 0.50 -2.03
C PHE A 142 -18.53 0.02 -3.08
N HIS A 143 -19.56 0.82 -3.35
CA HIS A 143 -20.60 0.50 -4.33
C HIS A 143 -20.06 0.46 -5.77
N ARG A 144 -19.19 1.42 -6.13
CA ARG A 144 -18.54 1.45 -7.45
C ARG A 144 -17.60 0.26 -7.65
N ASN A 145 -16.81 -0.08 -6.63
CA ASN A 145 -15.90 -1.21 -6.69
C ASN A 145 -16.68 -2.54 -6.75
N ALA A 146 -17.73 -2.69 -5.95
CA ALA A 146 -18.62 -3.86 -5.99
C ALA A 146 -19.22 -4.06 -7.38
N TRP A 147 -19.74 -2.98 -7.98
CA TRP A 147 -20.31 -3.03 -9.33
C TRP A 147 -19.29 -3.42 -10.40
N ARG A 148 -18.05 -2.89 -10.31
CA ARG A 148 -16.97 -3.29 -11.21
C ARG A 148 -16.61 -4.76 -11.05
N GLN A 149 -16.50 -5.27 -9.82
CA GLN A 149 -16.20 -6.67 -9.56
C GLN A 149 -17.31 -7.59 -10.09
N LEU A 150 -18.56 -7.25 -9.85
CA LEU A 150 -19.71 -8.01 -10.33
C LEU A 150 -19.72 -8.15 -11.87
N ARG A 151 -19.42 -7.07 -12.60
CA ARG A 151 -19.31 -7.10 -14.06
C ARG A 151 -18.22 -8.05 -14.59
N HIS A 152 -17.25 -8.38 -13.76
CA HIS A 152 -16.15 -9.29 -14.11
C HIS A 152 -16.30 -10.68 -13.48
N GLY A 153 -17.47 -10.99 -12.91
CA GLY A 153 -17.76 -12.31 -12.30
C GLY A 153 -16.91 -12.60 -11.06
N THR A 154 -16.40 -11.56 -10.38
CA THR A 154 -15.60 -11.69 -9.15
C THR A 154 -16.28 -10.99 -7.98
N ALA A 155 -16.03 -11.47 -6.76
CA ALA A 155 -16.51 -10.87 -5.53
C ALA A 155 -15.32 -10.60 -4.60
N ASN A 156 -15.38 -9.48 -3.88
CA ASN A 156 -14.38 -9.11 -2.89
C ASN A 156 -15.05 -8.52 -1.65
N MET A 157 -14.25 -8.04 -0.70
CA MET A 157 -14.73 -7.39 0.51
C MET A 157 -15.65 -6.19 0.21
N ASP A 158 -15.34 -5.37 -0.80
CA ASP A 158 -16.19 -4.23 -1.18
C ASP A 158 -17.56 -4.68 -1.67
N THR A 159 -17.65 -5.87 -2.29
CA THR A 159 -18.92 -6.48 -2.72
C THR A 159 -19.79 -6.85 -1.52
N LEU A 160 -19.22 -7.46 -0.49
CA LEU A 160 -19.96 -7.79 0.75
C LEU A 160 -20.45 -6.53 1.45
N VAL A 161 -19.56 -5.56 1.65
CA VAL A 161 -19.87 -4.28 2.31
C VAL A 161 -20.97 -3.53 1.56
N SER A 162 -20.86 -3.43 0.24
CA SER A 162 -21.84 -2.76 -0.59
C SER A 162 -23.20 -3.44 -0.51
N ASN A 163 -23.27 -4.76 -0.66
CA ASN A 163 -24.52 -5.50 -0.64
C ASN A 163 -25.19 -5.41 0.74
N SER A 164 -24.43 -5.69 1.82
CA SER A 164 -25.01 -5.67 3.16
C SER A 164 -25.54 -4.28 3.55
N THR A 165 -24.76 -3.22 3.30
CA THR A 165 -25.16 -1.86 3.66
C THR A 165 -26.31 -1.33 2.80
N LEU A 166 -26.33 -1.64 1.50
CA LEU A 166 -27.46 -1.26 0.63
C LEU A 166 -28.74 -2.03 0.97
N ILE A 167 -28.64 -3.33 1.23
CA ILE A 167 -29.78 -4.14 1.63
C ILE A 167 -30.34 -3.64 2.96
N ALA A 168 -29.48 -3.40 3.97
CA ALA A 168 -29.90 -2.84 5.26
C ALA A 168 -30.56 -1.45 5.09
N TYR A 169 -29.98 -0.59 4.26
CA TYR A 169 -30.52 0.75 3.99
C TYR A 169 -31.87 0.71 3.28
N VAL A 170 -32.01 -0.07 2.20
CA VAL A 170 -33.26 -0.20 1.43
C VAL A 170 -34.35 -0.85 2.29
N PHE A 171 -34.00 -1.88 3.06
CA PHE A 171 -34.93 -2.52 3.99
C PHE A 171 -35.43 -1.55 5.06
N SER A 172 -34.53 -0.75 5.65
CA SER A 172 -34.94 0.27 6.65
C SER A 172 -35.82 1.35 6.05
N LEU A 173 -35.46 1.78 4.81
CA LEU A 173 -36.30 2.75 4.09
C LEU A 173 -37.72 2.21 3.82
N PHE A 174 -37.82 0.94 3.41
CA PHE A 174 -39.11 0.27 3.22
C PHE A 174 -39.90 0.20 4.52
N ASN A 175 -39.27 -0.19 5.64
CA ASN A 175 -39.93 -0.28 6.96
C ASN A 175 -40.42 1.09 7.44
N MET A 176 -39.65 2.15 7.22
CA MET A 176 -40.01 3.51 7.57
C MET A 176 -41.20 4.04 6.73
N LEU A 177 -41.24 3.74 5.43
CA LEU A 177 -42.25 4.24 4.52
C LEU A 177 -43.53 3.43 4.56
N PHE A 178 -43.49 2.13 4.85
CA PHE A 178 -44.61 1.19 4.86
C PHE A 178 -44.72 0.42 6.18
N PRO A 179 -44.82 1.08 7.33
CA PRO A 179 -44.89 0.41 8.63
C PRO A 179 -46.13 -0.49 8.75
N GLU A 180 -47.24 -0.12 8.11
CA GLU A 180 -48.50 -0.86 8.12
C GLU A 180 -48.36 -2.28 7.51
N PHE A 181 -47.44 -2.45 6.58
CA PHE A 181 -47.15 -3.76 5.99
C PHE A 181 -46.71 -4.79 7.04
N TRP A 182 -45.95 -4.36 8.05
CA TRP A 182 -45.42 -5.19 9.12
C TRP A 182 -46.42 -5.31 10.29
N THR A 183 -47.02 -4.21 10.74
CA THR A 183 -47.96 -4.21 11.84
C THR A 183 -49.20 -5.04 11.54
N ALA A 184 -49.69 -5.05 10.29
CA ALA A 184 -50.77 -5.92 9.85
C ALA A 184 -50.44 -7.43 9.96
N ARG A 185 -49.16 -7.78 10.07
CA ARG A 185 -48.67 -9.15 10.25
C ARG A 185 -48.20 -9.44 11.68
N GLY A 186 -48.43 -8.51 12.62
CA GLY A 186 -48.02 -8.63 14.01
C GLY A 186 -46.52 -8.50 14.26
N VAL A 187 -45.78 -7.89 13.32
CA VAL A 187 -44.32 -7.66 13.42
C VAL A 187 -44.07 -6.17 13.59
N GLU A 188 -43.21 -5.80 14.56
CA GLU A 188 -42.79 -4.41 14.69
C GLU A 188 -41.77 -4.06 13.58
N PRO A 189 -41.94 -2.94 12.85
CA PRO A 189 -41.02 -2.50 11.84
C PRO A 189 -39.74 -1.95 12.49
N HIS A 190 -38.60 -2.65 12.37
CA HIS A 190 -37.33 -2.16 12.81
C HIS A 190 -36.51 -1.59 11.65
N VAL A 191 -35.82 -0.47 11.90
CA VAL A 191 -34.88 0.12 10.97
C VAL A 191 -33.43 -0.25 11.36
N TYR A 192 -32.55 -0.29 10.40
CA TYR A 192 -31.12 -0.68 10.54
C TYR A 192 -30.18 0.36 9.91
N PHE A 193 -30.60 1.65 9.95
CA PHE A 193 -29.79 2.75 9.44
C PHE A 193 -28.47 2.89 10.21
N GLU A 194 -28.50 2.62 11.54
CA GLU A 194 -27.33 2.62 12.40
C GLU A 194 -26.33 1.55 11.96
N ALA A 195 -26.78 0.32 11.68
CA ALA A 195 -25.91 -0.76 11.25
C ALA A 195 -25.23 -0.41 9.93
N ALA A 196 -25.98 0.06 8.92
CA ALA A 196 -25.42 0.45 7.63
C ALA A 196 -24.39 1.58 7.75
N SER A 197 -24.67 2.61 8.57
CA SER A 197 -23.79 3.78 8.75
C SER A 197 -22.53 3.43 9.53
N VAL A 198 -22.65 2.67 10.62
CA VAL A 198 -21.55 2.26 11.47
C VAL A 198 -20.57 1.37 10.71
N ILE A 199 -21.06 0.43 9.91
CA ILE A 199 -20.21 -0.43 9.08
C ILE A 199 -19.36 0.40 8.14
N ILE A 200 -19.95 1.34 7.40
CA ILE A 200 -19.20 2.21 6.48
C ILE A 200 -18.19 3.05 7.24
N ALA A 201 -18.55 3.65 8.37
CA ALA A 201 -17.66 4.46 9.19
C ALA A 201 -16.45 3.64 9.70
N PHE A 202 -16.69 2.42 10.22
CA PHE A 202 -15.62 1.54 10.68
C PHE A 202 -14.70 1.07 9.55
N ILE A 203 -15.24 0.74 8.39
CA ILE A 203 -14.40 0.31 7.26
C ILE A 203 -13.58 1.47 6.71
N LEU A 204 -14.15 2.68 6.63
CA LEU A 204 -13.40 3.89 6.26
C LEU A 204 -12.28 4.19 7.28
N LEU A 205 -12.56 4.02 8.58
CA LEU A 205 -11.55 4.16 9.63
C LEU A 205 -10.43 3.12 9.48
N GLY A 206 -10.78 1.86 9.23
CA GLY A 206 -9.81 0.80 8.97
C GLY A 206 -8.91 1.12 7.78
N ARG A 207 -9.49 1.59 6.66
CA ARG A 207 -8.73 2.04 5.49
C ARG A 207 -7.84 3.25 5.75
N LEU A 208 -8.31 4.19 6.57
CA LEU A 208 -7.50 5.35 6.97
C LEU A 208 -6.28 4.94 7.79
N LEU A 209 -6.46 4.01 8.74
CA LEU A 209 -5.36 3.47 9.54
C LEU A 209 -4.36 2.69 8.67
N GLU A 210 -4.85 1.92 7.70
CA GLU A 210 -4.02 1.23 6.72
C GLU A 210 -3.18 2.21 5.89
N GLU A 211 -3.80 3.24 5.31
CA GLU A 211 -3.11 4.23 4.48
C GLU A 211 -2.08 5.01 5.30
N LYS A 212 -2.37 5.32 6.58
CA LYS A 212 -1.42 5.91 7.52
C LYS A 212 -0.23 4.98 7.80
N ALA A 213 -0.48 3.68 7.99
CA ALA A 213 0.59 2.70 8.20
C ALA A 213 1.50 2.58 6.97
N LYS A 214 0.94 2.56 5.76
CA LYS A 214 1.70 2.58 4.49
C LYS A 214 2.57 3.83 4.36
N GLY A 215 2.05 5.01 4.69
CA GLY A 215 2.81 6.26 4.66
C GLY A 215 4.02 6.24 5.61
N ASN A 216 3.88 5.67 6.81
CA ASN A 216 4.99 5.55 7.76
C ASN A 216 6.10 4.61 7.25
N THR A 217 5.77 3.61 6.47
CA THR A 217 6.75 2.66 5.93
C THR A 217 7.54 3.25 4.76
N SER A 218 6.91 4.08 3.93
CA SER A 218 7.59 4.89 2.92
C SER A 218 8.55 5.91 3.55
N SER A 219 8.36 6.28 4.83
CA SER A 219 9.25 7.20 5.54
C SER A 219 10.65 6.61 5.77
N ALA A 220 10.80 5.30 5.98
CA ALA A 220 12.09 4.64 6.12
C ALA A 220 12.91 4.72 4.81
N ILE A 221 12.27 4.43 3.68
CA ILE A 221 12.91 4.57 2.36
C ILE A 221 13.26 6.03 2.09
N ARG A 222 12.35 6.97 2.41
CA ARG A 222 12.62 8.41 2.27
C ARG A 222 13.78 8.88 3.13
N LYS A 223 13.93 8.37 4.34
CA LYS A 223 15.12 8.64 5.17
C LYS A 223 16.40 8.18 4.50
N LEU A 224 16.42 6.97 3.91
CA LEU A 224 17.56 6.47 3.15
C LEU A 224 17.84 7.32 1.89
N MET A 225 16.80 7.70 1.13
CA MET A 225 16.95 8.61 -0.02
C MET A 225 17.42 10.01 0.39
N GLY A 226 16.97 10.51 1.54
CA GLY A 226 17.42 11.80 2.11
C GLY A 226 18.87 11.81 2.59
N LEU A 227 19.56 10.67 2.58
CA LEU A 227 21.00 10.59 2.87
C LEU A 227 21.86 11.05 1.70
N GLN A 228 21.33 11.13 0.49
CA GLN A 228 22.05 11.60 -0.68
C GLN A 228 21.95 13.13 -0.79
N PRO A 229 23.10 13.86 -0.86
CA PRO A 229 23.09 15.31 -1.03
C PRO A 229 22.57 15.69 -2.43
N LYS A 230 21.94 16.85 -2.54
CA LYS A 230 21.42 17.33 -3.84
C LYS A 230 22.50 17.91 -4.74
N THR A 231 23.57 18.43 -4.13
CA THR A 231 24.69 19.08 -4.84
C THR A 231 26.01 18.59 -4.28
N VAL A 232 27.05 18.64 -5.09
CA VAL A 232 28.40 18.24 -4.75
C VAL A 232 29.43 19.22 -5.27
N THR A 233 30.59 19.27 -4.63
CA THR A 233 31.72 20.08 -5.07
C THR A 233 32.65 19.24 -5.92
N VAL A 234 32.70 19.51 -7.23
CA VAL A 234 33.60 18.85 -8.20
C VAL A 234 34.80 19.74 -8.44
N ILE A 235 35.99 19.14 -8.51
CA ILE A 235 37.24 19.81 -8.86
C ILE A 235 37.42 19.70 -10.37
N THR A 236 37.52 20.87 -11.03
CA THR A 236 37.74 20.95 -12.48
C THR A 236 39.10 21.58 -12.80
N GLY A 237 39.93 20.92 -13.57
CA GLY A 237 41.25 21.44 -13.97
C GLY A 237 42.20 21.67 -12.80
N SER A 238 42.97 22.77 -12.79
CA SER A 238 44.05 23.08 -11.84
C SER A 238 43.54 23.61 -10.47
N SER A 239 42.40 23.15 -9.94
CA SER A 239 41.90 23.46 -8.59
C SER A 239 40.65 24.38 -8.50
N SER A 240 39.89 24.58 -9.56
CA SER A 240 38.62 25.31 -9.44
C SER A 240 37.52 24.42 -8.86
N GLU A 241 36.96 24.84 -7.72
CA GLU A 241 35.80 24.20 -7.11
C GLU A 241 34.53 24.65 -7.83
N ARG A 242 33.68 23.71 -8.27
CA ARG A 242 32.39 23.97 -8.86
C ARG A 242 31.31 23.13 -8.16
N ILE A 243 30.26 23.78 -7.72
CA ILE A 243 29.08 23.08 -7.17
C ILE A 243 28.20 22.68 -8.33
N VAL A 244 27.91 21.38 -8.45
CA VAL A 244 27.04 20.82 -9.48
C VAL A 244 25.94 19.97 -8.84
N PRO A 245 24.78 19.84 -9.51
CA PRO A 245 23.77 18.85 -9.13
C PRO A 245 24.34 17.44 -9.23
N ILE A 246 23.89 16.55 -8.32
CA ILE A 246 24.39 15.16 -8.26
C ILE A 246 24.12 14.38 -9.56
N GLU A 247 23.03 14.72 -10.26
CA GLU A 247 22.64 14.09 -11.52
C GLU A 247 23.62 14.35 -12.68
N GLN A 248 24.51 15.34 -12.54
CA GLN A 248 25.52 15.69 -13.56
C GLN A 248 26.85 15.00 -13.36
N ILE A 249 27.03 14.29 -12.23
CA ILE A 249 28.30 13.60 -11.93
C ILE A 249 28.47 12.40 -12.84
N ARG A 250 29.69 12.22 -13.32
CA ARG A 250 30.11 11.10 -14.16
C ARG A 250 31.21 10.28 -13.47
N PRO A 251 31.34 9.00 -13.79
CA PRO A 251 32.50 8.22 -13.37
C PRO A 251 33.81 8.89 -13.82
N GLY A 252 34.76 9.00 -12.90
CA GLY A 252 36.06 9.68 -13.11
C GLY A 252 36.07 11.14 -12.58
N ASP A 253 34.97 11.75 -12.25
CA ASP A 253 34.96 13.09 -11.66
C ASP A 253 35.64 13.08 -10.29
N ILE A 254 36.44 14.13 -9.99
CA ILE A 254 37.08 14.31 -8.69
C ILE A 254 36.21 15.16 -7.80
N ILE A 255 35.76 14.60 -6.70
CA ILE A 255 34.83 15.22 -5.75
C ILE A 255 35.55 15.56 -4.46
N LEU A 256 35.38 16.79 -3.97
CA LEU A 256 35.83 17.24 -2.66
C LEU A 256 34.74 17.05 -1.63
N VAL A 257 35.09 16.46 -0.48
CA VAL A 257 34.20 16.31 0.68
C VAL A 257 34.81 17.00 1.88
N LYS A 258 34.06 17.96 2.44
CA LYS A 258 34.44 18.75 3.61
C LYS A 258 33.89 18.09 4.90
N PRO A 259 34.39 18.46 6.08
CA PRO A 259 33.87 17.95 7.36
C PRO A 259 32.37 18.21 7.50
N GLY A 260 31.62 17.21 7.94
CA GLY A 260 30.16 17.24 8.11
C GLY A 260 29.37 17.03 6.83
N GLU A 261 30.01 16.98 5.66
CA GLU A 261 29.33 16.72 4.39
C GLU A 261 29.04 15.22 4.19
N ARG A 262 27.99 14.94 3.45
CA ARG A 262 27.65 13.59 3.01
C ARG A 262 28.35 13.26 1.71
N ILE A 263 28.82 12.03 1.60
CA ILE A 263 29.40 11.49 0.37
C ILE A 263 28.28 11.20 -0.63
N ALA A 264 28.40 11.75 -1.82
CA ALA A 264 27.32 11.74 -2.81
C ALA A 264 27.22 10.47 -3.62
N VAL A 265 28.38 9.89 -4.00
CA VAL A 265 28.50 8.73 -4.89
C VAL A 265 29.59 7.80 -4.38
N ASP A 266 29.63 6.55 -4.87
CA ASP A 266 30.69 5.63 -4.49
C ASP A 266 31.98 5.93 -5.27
N GLY A 267 33.15 5.77 -4.63
CA GLY A 267 34.43 6.03 -5.27
C GLY A 267 35.63 5.64 -4.43
N ILE A 268 36.82 6.09 -4.88
CA ILE A 268 38.11 5.83 -4.25
C ILE A 268 38.81 7.13 -3.90
N VAL A 269 39.30 7.23 -2.67
CA VAL A 269 40.03 8.40 -2.17
C VAL A 269 41.32 8.56 -2.96
N THR A 270 41.54 9.75 -3.53
CA THR A 270 42.76 10.10 -4.30
C THR A 270 43.72 10.90 -3.47
N GLU A 271 43.23 11.83 -2.64
CA GLU A 271 44.04 12.72 -1.81
C GLU A 271 43.36 13.02 -0.46
N GLY A 272 44.13 13.27 0.57
CA GLY A 272 43.69 13.62 1.89
C GLY A 272 43.36 12.41 2.77
N SER A 273 42.86 12.67 3.96
CA SER A 273 42.44 11.62 4.89
C SER A 273 41.34 12.14 5.82
N SER A 274 40.45 11.26 6.26
CA SER A 274 39.40 11.57 7.20
C SER A 274 38.89 10.33 7.93
N TYR A 275 37.95 10.56 8.85
CA TYR A 275 37.09 9.54 9.44
C TYR A 275 35.68 9.68 8.90
N VAL A 276 35.14 8.60 8.39
CA VAL A 276 33.79 8.56 7.79
C VAL A 276 32.88 7.66 8.61
N ASP A 277 31.74 8.19 8.97
CA ASP A 277 30.65 7.42 9.59
C ASP A 277 29.92 6.59 8.53
N GLU A 278 30.13 5.29 8.59
CA GLU A 278 29.52 4.29 7.70
C GLU A 278 28.46 3.46 8.43
N SER A 279 28.03 3.89 9.62
CA SER A 279 27.09 3.14 10.47
C SER A 279 25.77 2.79 9.78
N MET A 280 25.33 3.63 8.84
CA MET A 280 24.12 3.34 8.06
C MET A 280 24.29 2.15 7.08
N LEU A 281 25.53 1.80 6.71
CA LEU A 281 25.82 0.67 5.81
C LEU A 281 26.24 -0.57 6.60
N SER A 282 27.16 -0.40 7.56
CA SER A 282 27.77 -1.48 8.33
C SER A 282 27.03 -1.80 9.65
N GLY A 283 26.27 -0.85 10.17
CA GLY A 283 25.69 -0.92 11.53
C GLY A 283 26.71 -0.59 12.65
N GLU A 284 27.99 -0.43 12.32
CA GLU A 284 29.04 -0.17 13.28
C GLU A 284 29.09 1.33 13.65
N PRO A 285 29.01 1.69 14.93
CA PRO A 285 28.96 3.11 15.35
C PRO A 285 30.32 3.81 15.26
N VAL A 286 31.42 3.06 15.02
CA VAL A 286 32.76 3.62 14.98
C VAL A 286 33.08 4.11 13.59
N ALA A 287 33.52 5.37 13.49
CA ALA A 287 33.92 5.95 12.21
C ALA A 287 35.18 5.27 11.63
N VAL A 288 35.14 4.99 10.35
CA VAL A 288 36.21 4.29 9.62
C VAL A 288 37.23 5.27 9.05
N ALA A 289 38.50 5.04 9.31
CA ALA A 289 39.56 5.85 8.73
C ALA A 289 39.63 5.66 7.20
N LYS A 290 39.63 6.75 6.45
CA LYS A 290 39.78 6.80 4.99
C LYS A 290 41.03 7.52 4.63
N GLN A 291 41.87 6.83 3.88
CA GLN A 291 43.15 7.34 3.37
C GLN A 291 43.19 7.09 1.86
N LYS A 292 44.24 7.51 1.18
CA LYS A 292 44.44 7.25 -0.24
C LYS A 292 44.18 5.78 -0.58
N ASP A 293 43.48 5.54 -1.68
CA ASP A 293 43.05 4.23 -2.21
C ASP A 293 41.92 3.53 -1.37
N ALA A 294 41.42 4.18 -0.31
CA ALA A 294 40.27 3.67 0.43
C ALA A 294 38.95 3.91 -0.32
N LYS A 295 38.05 2.93 -0.26
CA LYS A 295 36.70 3.06 -0.83
C LYS A 295 35.83 3.93 0.06
N VAL A 296 35.00 4.76 -0.57
CA VAL A 296 33.95 5.57 0.07
C VAL A 296 32.61 5.30 -0.58
N PHE A 297 31.53 5.46 0.18
CA PHE A 297 30.19 5.05 -0.23
C PHE A 297 29.19 6.19 -0.10
N ALA A 298 28.25 6.26 -1.04
CA ALA A 298 27.16 7.23 -1.04
C ALA A 298 26.34 7.17 0.25
N GLY A 299 25.96 8.35 0.76
CA GLY A 299 25.11 8.48 1.96
C GLY A 299 25.84 8.49 3.29
N THR A 300 27.13 8.09 3.33
CA THR A 300 27.97 8.14 4.53
C THR A 300 28.42 9.57 4.87
N ILE A 301 28.80 9.84 6.09
CA ILE A 301 29.09 11.19 6.59
C ILE A 301 30.56 11.36 6.89
N ASN A 302 31.18 12.35 6.28
CA ASN A 302 32.54 12.73 6.59
C ASN A 302 32.59 13.49 7.94
N GLN A 303 33.39 13.02 8.91
CA GLN A 303 33.42 13.60 10.26
C GLN A 303 34.51 14.66 10.42
N LYS A 304 35.77 14.28 10.13
CA LYS A 304 36.93 15.11 10.47
C LYS A 304 37.82 15.49 9.34
N GLY A 305 38.45 16.09 8.85
CA GLY A 305 39.33 16.26 7.69
C GLY A 305 38.57 16.45 6.38
N SER A 306 39.32 16.80 5.36
CA SER A 306 38.80 16.91 3.98
C SER A 306 39.59 15.93 3.11
N PHE A 307 38.90 15.36 2.16
CA PHE A 307 39.55 14.48 1.18
C PHE A 307 38.92 14.65 -0.19
N ARG A 308 39.69 14.25 -1.21
CA ARG A 308 39.22 14.15 -2.61
C ARG A 308 39.08 12.69 -2.98
N PHE A 309 38.05 12.36 -3.75
CA PHE A 309 37.88 11.03 -4.25
C PHE A 309 37.44 11.04 -5.72
N SER A 310 37.79 10.01 -6.45
CA SER A 310 37.31 9.79 -7.83
C SER A 310 35.99 9.02 -7.78
N ALA A 311 34.96 9.51 -8.44
CA ALA A 311 33.70 8.82 -8.58
C ALA A 311 33.86 7.55 -9.43
N GLU A 312 33.39 6.40 -8.91
CA GLU A 312 33.38 5.14 -9.66
C GLU A 312 31.97 4.73 -10.06
N LYS A 313 31.03 4.77 -9.10
CA LYS A 313 29.63 4.39 -9.31
C LYS A 313 28.74 5.56 -9.00
N VAL A 314 27.88 5.89 -9.95
CA VAL A 314 26.98 7.05 -9.87
C VAL A 314 25.51 6.62 -10.05
N GLY A 315 24.57 7.44 -9.60
CA GLY A 315 23.15 7.22 -9.79
C GLY A 315 22.67 5.88 -9.22
N THR A 316 22.07 5.04 -10.05
CA THR A 316 21.48 3.74 -9.68
C THR A 316 22.51 2.67 -9.32
N ASP A 317 23.77 2.86 -9.69
CA ASP A 317 24.82 1.86 -9.48
C ASP A 317 25.47 1.95 -8.11
N THR A 318 25.20 3.03 -7.36
CA THR A 318 25.72 3.22 -5.99
C THR A 318 25.19 2.15 -5.03
N LEU A 319 25.96 1.84 -3.99
CA LEU A 319 25.59 0.88 -2.95
C LEU A 319 24.27 1.32 -2.26
N LEU A 320 24.15 2.61 -1.95
CA LEU A 320 22.93 3.18 -1.36
C LEU A 320 21.70 2.96 -2.26
N ALA A 321 21.80 3.21 -3.57
CA ALA A 321 20.72 2.96 -4.51
C ALA A 321 20.32 1.48 -4.55
N LYS A 322 21.28 0.56 -4.52
CA LYS A 322 21.02 -0.89 -4.44
C LYS A 322 20.31 -1.29 -3.15
N ILE A 323 20.70 -0.71 -2.02
CA ILE A 323 20.02 -0.91 -0.73
C ILE A 323 18.56 -0.44 -0.81
N ILE A 324 18.33 0.76 -1.34
CA ILE A 324 16.96 1.30 -1.52
C ILE A 324 16.12 0.36 -2.39
N HIS A 325 16.68 -0.13 -3.52
CA HIS A 325 16.00 -1.10 -4.37
C HIS A 325 15.70 -2.42 -3.66
N MET A 326 16.65 -2.96 -2.91
CA MET A 326 16.44 -4.18 -2.14
C MET A 326 15.32 -4.04 -1.11
N VAL A 327 15.26 -2.91 -0.40
CA VAL A 327 14.17 -2.62 0.55
C VAL A 327 12.84 -2.47 -0.16
N GLN A 328 12.81 -1.81 -1.32
CA GLN A 328 11.60 -1.69 -2.15
C GLN A 328 11.12 -3.05 -2.66
N ASP A 329 12.00 -3.89 -3.16
CA ASP A 329 11.69 -5.23 -3.64
C ASP A 329 11.18 -6.11 -2.49
N ALA A 330 11.83 -6.06 -1.32
CA ALA A 330 11.40 -6.79 -0.13
C ALA A 330 9.99 -6.38 0.33
N GLN A 331 9.70 -5.08 0.33
CA GLN A 331 8.36 -4.57 0.67
C GLN A 331 7.30 -5.00 -0.36
N GLY A 332 7.70 -5.28 -1.60
CA GLY A 332 6.85 -5.73 -2.69
C GLY A 332 6.55 -7.21 -2.69
N SER A 333 7.35 -7.99 -1.98
CA SER A 333 7.18 -9.43 -1.94
C SER A 333 5.94 -9.80 -1.11
N LYS A 334 5.21 -10.85 -1.55
CA LYS A 334 4.06 -11.38 -0.81
C LYS A 334 4.54 -12.50 0.10
N ALA A 335 4.25 -12.40 1.38
CA ALA A 335 4.48 -13.51 2.30
C ALA A 335 3.57 -14.71 1.96
N PRO A 336 4.02 -15.95 2.19
CA PRO A 336 3.21 -17.15 2.02
C PRO A 336 1.86 -17.08 2.75
N VAL A 337 1.85 -16.57 3.98
CA VAL A 337 0.62 -16.38 4.75
C VAL A 337 -0.34 -15.40 4.09
N GLN A 338 0.13 -14.35 3.41
CA GLN A 338 -0.72 -13.42 2.69
C GLN A 338 -1.36 -14.08 1.47
N GLN A 339 -0.61 -14.90 0.72
CA GLN A 339 -1.15 -15.67 -0.41
C GLN A 339 -2.22 -16.66 0.07
N LEU A 340 -2.02 -17.28 1.23
CA LEU A 340 -3.01 -18.17 1.85
C LEU A 340 -4.29 -17.40 2.19
N VAL A 341 -4.19 -16.23 2.81
CA VAL A 341 -5.32 -15.35 3.16
C VAL A 341 -6.10 -14.93 1.92
N ASP A 342 -5.41 -14.53 0.84
CA ASP A 342 -6.04 -14.15 -0.42
C ASP A 342 -6.83 -15.33 -1.03
N ARG A 343 -6.27 -16.54 -0.98
CA ARG A 343 -6.93 -17.77 -1.45
C ARG A 343 -8.15 -18.13 -0.61
N ILE A 344 -8.03 -18.05 0.71
CA ILE A 344 -9.16 -18.29 1.63
C ILE A 344 -10.27 -17.28 1.37
N ALA A 345 -9.96 -15.99 1.23
CA ALA A 345 -10.94 -14.94 0.97
C ALA A 345 -11.70 -15.15 -0.35
N ALA A 346 -11.02 -15.63 -1.39
CA ALA A 346 -11.63 -15.91 -2.69
C ALA A 346 -12.68 -17.03 -2.63
N ILE A 347 -12.54 -17.99 -1.72
CA ILE A 347 -13.51 -19.08 -1.50
C ILE A 347 -14.57 -18.65 -0.47
N PHE A 348 -14.14 -18.00 0.59
CA PHE A 348 -14.97 -17.61 1.72
C PHE A 348 -16.14 -16.71 1.31
N VAL A 349 -15.88 -15.68 0.48
CA VAL A 349 -16.91 -14.71 0.08
C VAL A 349 -18.08 -15.36 -0.67
N PRO A 350 -17.88 -16.17 -1.73
CA PRO A 350 -18.97 -16.89 -2.38
C PRO A 350 -19.72 -17.85 -1.45
N VAL A 351 -18.99 -18.56 -0.56
CA VAL A 351 -19.59 -19.49 0.41
C VAL A 351 -20.50 -18.77 1.37
N ILE A 352 -20.08 -17.63 1.91
CA ILE A 352 -20.90 -16.82 2.82
C ILE A 352 -22.14 -16.28 2.12
N ILE A 353 -22.03 -15.81 0.89
CA ILE A 353 -23.21 -15.39 0.11
C ILE A 353 -24.17 -16.57 -0.05
N GLY A 354 -23.66 -17.76 -0.35
CA GLY A 354 -24.47 -18.99 -0.42
C GLY A 354 -25.17 -19.31 0.90
N ILE A 355 -24.46 -19.25 2.02
CA ILE A 355 -25.03 -19.48 3.37
C ILE A 355 -26.10 -18.42 3.69
N ALA A 356 -25.85 -17.16 3.37
CA ALA A 356 -26.81 -16.08 3.61
C ALA A 356 -28.13 -16.31 2.82
N VAL A 357 -28.02 -16.71 1.56
CA VAL A 357 -29.19 -17.05 0.71
C VAL A 357 -29.88 -18.30 1.22
N LEU A 358 -29.15 -19.35 1.59
CA LEU A 358 -29.73 -20.57 2.17
C LEU A 358 -30.46 -20.26 3.49
N SER A 359 -29.88 -19.42 4.36
CA SER A 359 -30.50 -18.97 5.60
C SER A 359 -31.81 -18.22 5.33
N PHE A 360 -31.80 -17.32 4.34
CA PHE A 360 -33.01 -16.61 3.91
C PHE A 360 -34.11 -17.56 3.45
N VAL A 361 -33.77 -18.52 2.57
CA VAL A 361 -34.72 -19.52 2.06
C VAL A 361 -35.24 -20.42 3.17
N ALA A 362 -34.36 -20.87 4.08
CA ALA A 362 -34.76 -21.71 5.20
C ALA A 362 -35.76 -21.02 6.11
N TRP A 363 -35.62 -19.75 6.45
CA TRP A 363 -36.57 -18.98 7.22
C TRP A 363 -37.93 -18.85 6.51
N ILE A 364 -37.90 -18.58 5.19
CA ILE A 364 -39.18 -18.51 4.41
C ILE A 364 -39.94 -19.82 4.46
N LEU A 365 -39.26 -20.97 4.42
CA LEU A 365 -39.87 -22.28 4.39
C LEU A 365 -40.32 -22.75 5.78
N LEU A 366 -39.62 -22.36 6.86
CA LEU A 366 -39.85 -22.89 8.21
C LEU A 366 -40.74 -22.01 9.09
N ASP A 367 -40.77 -20.68 8.86
CA ASP A 367 -41.44 -19.74 9.76
C ASP A 367 -42.69 -19.09 9.17
N GLY A 368 -43.37 -19.75 8.26
CA GLY A 368 -44.72 -19.38 7.81
C GLY A 368 -44.93 -17.88 7.54
N GLN A 369 -45.66 -17.20 8.44
CA GLN A 369 -46.04 -15.79 8.20
C GLN A 369 -44.93 -14.77 8.35
N ASN A 370 -43.92 -15.03 9.18
CA ASN A 370 -42.81 -14.11 9.47
C ASN A 370 -41.49 -14.52 8.77
N GLY A 371 -41.52 -15.61 8.03
CA GLY A 371 -40.32 -16.20 7.40
C GLY A 371 -39.58 -15.23 6.49
N PHE A 372 -40.26 -14.34 5.77
CA PHE A 372 -39.61 -13.33 4.93
C PHE A 372 -38.82 -12.31 5.77
N THR A 373 -39.38 -11.85 6.88
CA THR A 373 -38.74 -10.86 7.76
C THR A 373 -37.51 -11.45 8.46
N HIS A 374 -37.70 -12.61 9.11
CA HIS A 374 -36.61 -13.29 9.80
C HIS A 374 -35.51 -13.76 8.81
N GLY A 375 -35.92 -14.21 7.63
CA GLY A 375 -35.01 -14.58 6.57
C GLY A 375 -34.17 -13.40 6.07
N LEU A 376 -34.81 -12.24 5.85
CA LEU A 376 -34.09 -11.04 5.40
C LEU A 376 -33.12 -10.52 6.47
N LEU A 377 -33.52 -10.54 7.73
CA LEU A 377 -32.65 -10.22 8.86
C LEU A 377 -31.47 -11.17 8.95
N ALA A 378 -31.71 -12.47 8.84
CA ALA A 378 -30.64 -13.48 8.86
C ALA A 378 -29.66 -13.27 7.69
N LEU A 379 -30.15 -13.03 6.48
CA LEU A 379 -29.33 -12.75 5.31
C LEU A 379 -28.44 -11.53 5.52
N VAL A 380 -29.02 -10.41 5.96
CA VAL A 380 -28.28 -9.16 6.23
C VAL A 380 -27.25 -9.38 7.32
N THR A 381 -27.62 -10.03 8.42
CA THR A 381 -26.73 -10.31 9.57
C THR A 381 -25.56 -11.19 9.17
N VAL A 382 -25.79 -12.27 8.41
CA VAL A 382 -24.72 -13.15 7.92
C VAL A 382 -23.75 -12.39 7.02
N LEU A 383 -24.25 -11.58 6.08
CA LEU A 383 -23.41 -10.80 5.17
C LEU A 383 -22.57 -9.73 5.90
N ILE A 384 -23.13 -9.09 6.93
CA ILE A 384 -22.45 -8.07 7.72
C ILE A 384 -21.33 -8.68 8.58
N ILE A 385 -21.67 -9.71 9.35
CA ILE A 385 -20.76 -10.34 10.33
C ILE A 385 -19.59 -11.05 9.66
N ALA A 386 -19.81 -11.60 8.48
CA ALA A 386 -18.82 -12.37 7.75
C ALA A 386 -17.70 -11.55 7.09
N CYS A 387 -17.66 -10.23 7.27
CA CYS A 387 -16.58 -9.40 6.70
C CYS A 387 -15.22 -9.71 7.35
N PRO A 388 -14.24 -10.34 6.68
CA PRO A 388 -12.90 -10.56 7.21
C PRO A 388 -12.03 -9.31 7.05
N CYS A 389 -12.54 -8.14 7.46
CA CYS A 389 -11.96 -6.83 7.14
C CYS A 389 -10.52 -6.67 7.65
N ALA A 390 -10.22 -7.22 8.84
CA ALA A 390 -8.89 -7.14 9.46
C ALA A 390 -7.89 -8.13 8.85
N LEU A 391 -8.36 -9.27 8.33
CA LEU A 391 -7.50 -10.36 7.85
C LEU A 391 -6.62 -9.93 6.67
N GLY A 392 -7.16 -9.17 5.73
CA GLY A 392 -6.42 -8.67 4.55
C GLY A 392 -5.43 -7.56 4.85
N LEU A 393 -5.49 -6.95 6.06
CA LEU A 393 -4.70 -5.78 6.44
C LEU A 393 -3.56 -6.09 7.42
N ALA A 394 -3.78 -7.03 8.33
CA ALA A 394 -2.88 -7.29 9.45
C ALA A 394 -1.48 -7.71 8.97
N THR A 395 -1.40 -8.72 8.11
CA THR A 395 -0.13 -9.29 7.66
C THR A 395 0.70 -8.34 6.81
N PRO A 396 0.18 -7.71 5.73
CA PRO A 396 0.97 -6.78 4.93
C PRO A 396 1.50 -5.61 5.77
N THR A 397 0.68 -5.08 6.67
CA THR A 397 1.08 -3.96 7.53
C THR A 397 2.20 -4.36 8.49
N ALA A 398 2.10 -5.52 9.14
CA ALA A 398 3.12 -6.02 10.05
C ALA A 398 4.46 -6.27 9.33
N ILE A 399 4.44 -6.89 8.15
CA ILE A 399 5.62 -7.14 7.33
C ILE A 399 6.28 -5.84 6.90
N MET A 400 5.50 -4.87 6.38
CA MET A 400 6.03 -3.57 5.97
C MET A 400 6.72 -2.84 7.13
N VAL A 401 6.10 -2.82 8.30
CA VAL A 401 6.70 -2.20 9.49
C VAL A 401 7.98 -2.95 9.90
N GLY A 402 7.97 -4.27 9.87
CA GLY A 402 9.14 -5.10 10.18
C GLY A 402 10.32 -4.82 9.25
N ILE A 403 10.09 -4.84 7.94
CA ILE A 403 11.12 -4.54 6.92
C ILE A 403 11.63 -3.09 7.08
N GLY A 404 10.74 -2.12 7.28
CA GLY A 404 11.12 -0.72 7.47
C GLY A 404 11.98 -0.52 8.72
N LYS A 405 11.62 -1.15 9.84
CA LYS A 405 12.41 -1.08 11.08
C LYS A 405 13.76 -1.80 10.98
N GLY A 406 13.82 -2.91 10.25
CA GLY A 406 15.07 -3.57 9.91
C GLY A 406 16.00 -2.64 9.15
N ALA A 407 15.51 -2.04 8.06
CA ALA A 407 16.28 -1.12 7.21
C ALA A 407 16.80 0.11 7.97
N GLU A 408 15.99 0.70 8.88
CA GLU A 408 16.44 1.82 9.74
C GLU A 408 17.64 1.46 10.64
N ARG A 409 17.85 0.16 10.90
CA ARG A 409 18.95 -0.36 11.75
C ARG A 409 20.05 -1.05 10.94
N GLY A 410 20.08 -0.87 9.62
CA GLY A 410 21.07 -1.51 8.75
C GLY A 410 20.82 -3.01 8.50
N ILE A 411 19.67 -3.55 8.96
CA ILE A 411 19.28 -4.95 8.72
C ILE A 411 18.47 -5.01 7.43
N LEU A 412 19.05 -5.53 6.37
CA LEU A 412 18.41 -5.66 5.06
C LEU A 412 17.70 -7.00 4.96
N ILE A 413 16.36 -6.95 4.95
CA ILE A 413 15.49 -8.11 4.79
C ILE A 413 15.25 -8.30 3.29
N LYS A 414 15.56 -9.49 2.78
CA LYS A 414 15.49 -9.82 1.36
C LYS A 414 14.06 -9.84 0.82
N ASP A 415 13.14 -10.41 1.58
CA ASP A 415 11.73 -10.58 1.20
C ASP A 415 10.83 -10.85 2.43
N ALA A 416 9.53 -10.79 2.21
CA ALA A 416 8.53 -11.03 3.26
C ALA A 416 8.52 -12.49 3.75
N GLU A 417 8.88 -13.45 2.89
CA GLU A 417 8.99 -14.86 3.22
C GLU A 417 10.12 -15.10 4.23
N SER A 418 11.29 -14.50 4.01
CA SER A 418 12.42 -14.56 4.95
C SER A 418 12.03 -14.05 6.33
N LEU A 419 11.25 -12.96 6.41
CA LEU A 419 10.76 -12.43 7.69
C LEU A 419 9.77 -13.39 8.36
N GLU A 420 8.89 -14.04 7.60
CA GLU A 420 7.94 -15.02 8.13
C GLU A 420 8.66 -16.28 8.63
N ILE A 421 9.67 -16.77 7.89
CA ILE A 421 10.43 -17.97 8.24
C ILE A 421 11.35 -17.72 9.42
N ALA A 422 11.82 -16.48 9.63
CA ALA A 422 12.74 -16.13 10.72
C ALA A 422 12.25 -16.58 12.09
N LYS A 423 10.93 -16.61 12.33
CA LYS A 423 10.34 -17.13 13.59
C LYS A 423 10.54 -18.64 13.82
N LYS A 424 10.87 -19.40 12.76
CA LYS A 424 11.05 -20.87 12.81
C LYS A 424 12.51 -21.26 12.99
N ILE A 425 13.42 -20.28 13.02
CA ILE A 425 14.86 -20.54 13.21
C ILE A 425 15.08 -20.96 14.66
N ASP A 426 15.64 -22.14 14.83
CA ASP A 426 16.05 -22.73 16.12
C ASP A 426 17.57 -22.84 16.24
N THR A 427 18.28 -22.80 15.13
CA THR A 427 19.73 -22.95 15.05
C THR A 427 20.34 -21.87 14.19
N VAL A 428 21.36 -21.19 14.72
CA VAL A 428 22.13 -20.17 13.98
C VAL A 428 23.57 -20.63 13.86
N VAL A 429 24.05 -20.74 12.62
CA VAL A 429 25.45 -21.06 12.31
C VAL A 429 26.17 -19.77 11.93
N LEU A 430 27.15 -19.38 12.72
CA LEU A 430 27.92 -18.15 12.51
C LEU A 430 29.29 -18.50 11.93
N ASP A 431 29.67 -17.84 10.83
CA ASP A 431 31.04 -17.86 10.37
C ASP A 431 31.93 -17.02 11.28
N LYS A 432 33.16 -17.47 11.52
CA LYS A 432 34.07 -16.76 12.42
C LYS A 432 34.64 -15.50 11.74
N THR A 433 35.19 -15.67 10.55
CA THR A 433 36.07 -14.64 9.91
C THR A 433 35.22 -13.62 9.15
N GLY A 434 35.29 -12.35 9.54
CA GLY A 434 34.51 -11.26 8.92
C GLY A 434 33.02 -11.23 9.31
N THR A 435 32.58 -12.12 10.23
CA THR A 435 31.21 -12.16 10.78
C THR A 435 31.22 -11.99 12.29
N VAL A 436 32.08 -12.71 13.00
CA VAL A 436 32.18 -12.67 14.48
C VAL A 436 33.45 -11.95 14.93
N THR A 437 34.52 -12.04 14.15
CA THR A 437 35.82 -11.42 14.46
C THR A 437 36.40 -10.73 13.24
#